data_5ea7db4971010eb54349c1e0c8dccda4
#
_entry.id   5ea7db4971010eb54349c1e0c8dccda4
#
_cell.length_a   1.000
_cell.length_b   1.000
_cell.length_c   1.000
_cell.angle_alpha   90.00
_cell.angle_beta   90.00
_cell.angle_gamma   90.00
#
_symmetry.space_group_name_H-M   'P 1'
#
loop_
_entity.id
_entity.type
_entity.pdbx_description
1 polymer ?
#
loop_
_entity_poly.entity_id
_entity_poly.type
_entity_poly.pdbx_seq_one_letter_code
_entity_poly.pdbx_strand_id
1 'polypeptide(L)'
;MREKGHHMPGLYFEEFEPGMVIDHPTRRTVTEADNTLFSVMTLNLAPLHLDAEYSKNSIYGQRLVNSLFILGLVSGVTVPETTQGTTLGNLGFEQIKFPKPVFHGDTIHVRTEIVSKRESKSRNDSGIVMFRHLGINQRDEIVCDALRAGLMMKRPVEQA
;
A
#
# COMPACT_ATOMS: atom_id res chain seq x y z
N MET A 1 34.95 -12.25 -6.24
CA MET A 1 34.34 -10.95 -5.98
C MET A 1 32.86 -11.09 -6.29
N ARG A 2 31.96 -11.13 -5.28
CA ARG A 2 30.51 -11.12 -5.52
C ARG A 2 30.11 -9.68 -5.77
N GLU A 3 29.59 -9.37 -6.95
CA GLU A 3 28.94 -8.08 -7.20
C GLU A 3 27.85 -7.89 -6.15
N LYS A 4 27.96 -6.82 -5.37
CA LYS A 4 26.88 -6.37 -4.49
C LYS A 4 25.72 -5.99 -5.40
N GLY A 5 24.65 -6.79 -5.43
CA GLY A 5 23.44 -6.47 -6.14
C GLY A 5 23.00 -5.07 -5.74
N HIS A 6 23.10 -4.13 -6.64
CA HIS A 6 22.55 -2.79 -6.46
C HIS A 6 21.03 -2.94 -6.43
N HIS A 7 20.50 -3.03 -5.21
CA HIS A 7 19.07 -2.84 -5.03
C HIS A 7 18.80 -1.38 -5.35
N MET A 8 18.11 -1.12 -6.47
CA MET A 8 17.74 0.25 -6.84
C MET A 8 16.89 0.82 -5.71
N PRO A 9 17.24 1.99 -5.15
CA PRO A 9 16.39 2.66 -4.17
C PRO A 9 15.06 3.06 -4.82
N GLY A 10 14.05 3.33 -3.98
CA GLY A 10 12.86 4.03 -4.41
C GLY A 10 13.20 5.44 -4.93
N LEU A 11 12.19 6.20 -5.30
CA LEU A 11 12.38 7.54 -5.85
C LEU A 11 12.68 8.56 -4.74
N TYR A 12 13.57 9.51 -5.01
CA TYR A 12 13.76 10.71 -4.18
C TYR A 12 12.67 11.75 -4.43
N PHE A 13 12.52 12.71 -3.52
CA PHE A 13 11.48 13.75 -3.58
C PHE A 13 11.42 14.46 -4.94
N GLU A 14 12.56 14.76 -5.54
CA GLU A 14 12.66 15.48 -6.82
C GLU A 14 12.06 14.68 -7.98
N GLU A 15 12.12 13.33 -7.89
CA GLU A 15 11.75 12.43 -8.99
C GLU A 15 10.23 12.19 -9.08
N PHE A 16 9.48 12.57 -8.03
CA PHE A 16 8.03 12.52 -8.09
C PHE A 16 7.46 13.74 -8.80
N GLU A 17 6.53 13.52 -9.73
CA GLU A 17 5.81 14.60 -10.40
C GLU A 17 4.29 14.40 -10.24
N PRO A 18 3.52 15.47 -9.89
CA PRO A 18 2.07 15.40 -9.86
C PRO A 18 1.51 14.92 -11.20
N GLY A 19 0.58 13.96 -11.14
CA GLY A 19 0.04 13.29 -12.32
C GLY A 19 0.82 12.04 -12.77
N MET A 20 2.00 11.78 -12.22
CA MET A 20 2.74 10.54 -12.46
C MET A 20 1.93 9.34 -12.00
N VAL A 21 1.91 8.29 -12.82
CA VAL A 21 1.24 7.01 -12.52
C VAL A 21 2.27 5.88 -12.54
N ILE A 22 2.25 5.04 -11.52
CA ILE A 22 3.14 3.88 -11.38
C ILE A 22 2.26 2.63 -11.25
N ASP A 23 2.34 1.73 -12.23
CA ASP A 23 1.76 0.41 -12.15
C ASP A 23 2.81 -0.55 -11.54
N HIS A 24 2.49 -1.10 -10.36
CA HIS A 24 3.42 -1.98 -9.65
C HIS A 24 3.41 -3.39 -10.23
N PRO A 25 4.58 -4.01 -10.51
CA PRO A 25 4.66 -5.33 -11.13
C PRO A 25 4.21 -6.45 -10.19
N THR A 26 4.31 -6.23 -8.88
CA THR A 26 3.95 -7.24 -7.87
C THR A 26 2.44 -7.43 -7.79
N ARG A 27 2.03 -8.70 -7.90
CA ARG A 27 0.64 -9.15 -7.69
C ARG A 27 0.62 -10.17 -6.56
N ARG A 28 -0.42 -10.14 -5.74
CA ARG A 28 -0.54 -11.05 -4.60
C ARG A 28 -1.93 -11.66 -4.52
N THR A 29 -2.02 -12.99 -4.54
CA THR A 29 -3.26 -13.70 -4.19
C THR A 29 -3.40 -13.76 -2.68
N VAL A 30 -4.55 -13.32 -2.18
CA VAL A 30 -4.89 -13.32 -0.75
C VAL A 30 -5.32 -14.72 -0.34
N THR A 31 -4.67 -15.28 0.68
CA THR A 31 -4.97 -16.60 1.20
C THR A 31 -5.81 -16.53 2.48
N GLU A 32 -6.43 -17.66 2.84
CA GLU A 32 -7.09 -17.81 4.13
C GLU A 32 -6.13 -17.60 5.31
N ALA A 33 -4.89 -18.07 5.18
CA ALA A 33 -3.86 -17.90 6.20
C ALA A 33 -3.53 -16.42 6.44
N ASP A 34 -3.42 -15.61 5.38
CA ASP A 34 -3.19 -14.16 5.48
C ASP A 34 -4.26 -13.50 6.34
N ASN A 35 -5.54 -13.77 6.03
CA ASN A 35 -6.68 -13.17 6.73
C ASN A 35 -6.74 -13.62 8.19
N THR A 36 -6.58 -14.90 8.44
CA THR A 36 -6.66 -15.48 9.78
C THR A 36 -5.53 -14.95 10.66
N LEU A 37 -4.28 -15.01 10.18
CA LEU A 37 -3.11 -14.54 10.95
C LEU A 37 -3.22 -13.05 11.26
N PHE A 38 -3.54 -12.24 10.26
CA PHE A 38 -3.67 -10.79 10.47
C PHE A 38 -4.77 -10.46 11.48
N SER A 39 -5.96 -11.07 11.33
CA SER A 39 -7.10 -10.81 12.22
C SER A 39 -6.80 -11.22 13.66
N VAL A 40 -6.17 -12.37 13.87
CA VAL A 40 -5.79 -12.83 15.22
C VAL A 40 -4.68 -11.94 15.82
N MET A 41 -3.65 -11.60 15.06
CA MET A 41 -2.54 -10.76 15.53
C MET A 41 -3.00 -9.36 15.93
N THR A 42 -4.02 -8.83 15.25
CA THR A 42 -4.59 -7.50 15.54
C THR A 42 -5.77 -7.54 16.50
N LEU A 43 -6.09 -8.72 17.07
CA LEU A 43 -7.22 -8.96 17.97
C LEU A 43 -8.60 -8.61 17.36
N ASN A 44 -8.70 -8.56 16.03
CA ASN A 44 -9.98 -8.43 15.35
C ASN A 44 -10.61 -9.82 15.15
N LEU A 45 -11.25 -10.31 16.20
CA LEU A 45 -11.86 -11.65 16.23
C LEU A 45 -13.30 -11.65 15.68
N ALA A 46 -13.68 -10.70 14.84
CA ALA A 46 -15.01 -10.65 14.26
C ALA A 46 -15.33 -11.94 13.49
N PRO A 47 -16.47 -12.61 13.76
CA PRO A 47 -16.83 -13.86 13.09
C PRO A 47 -16.87 -13.74 11.56
N LEU A 48 -17.17 -12.57 11.05
CA LEU A 48 -17.17 -12.28 9.61
C LEU A 48 -15.84 -12.62 8.92
N HIS A 49 -14.72 -12.54 9.64
CA HIS A 49 -13.38 -12.84 9.12
C HIS A 49 -12.96 -14.29 9.37
N LEU A 50 -13.42 -14.91 10.46
CA LEU A 50 -12.85 -16.15 10.99
C LEU A 50 -13.78 -17.34 10.94
N ASP A 51 -15.11 -17.12 11.09
CA ASP A 51 -16.12 -18.18 11.17
C ASP A 51 -16.81 -18.36 9.82
N ALA A 52 -16.55 -19.51 9.18
CA ALA A 52 -17.11 -19.83 7.88
C ALA A 52 -18.62 -20.07 7.94
N GLU A 53 -19.13 -20.69 9.02
CA GLU A 53 -20.56 -20.98 9.16
C GLU A 53 -21.36 -19.70 9.43
N TYR A 54 -20.84 -18.80 10.28
CA TYR A 54 -21.40 -17.47 10.47
C TYR A 54 -21.47 -16.69 9.15
N SER A 55 -20.37 -16.70 8.39
CA SER A 55 -20.21 -15.88 7.19
C SER A 55 -21.08 -16.34 6.02
N LYS A 56 -21.50 -17.61 5.97
CA LYS A 56 -22.47 -18.11 4.99
C LYS A 56 -23.80 -17.37 5.05
N ASN A 57 -24.21 -16.92 6.23
CA ASN A 57 -25.46 -16.21 6.46
C ASN A 57 -25.30 -14.68 6.39
N SER A 58 -24.10 -14.19 6.13
CA SER A 58 -23.84 -12.76 5.91
C SER A 58 -24.23 -12.33 4.50
N ILE A 59 -24.30 -11.01 4.28
CA ILE A 59 -24.52 -10.42 2.92
C ILE A 59 -23.44 -10.84 1.92
N TYR A 60 -22.30 -11.37 2.36
CA TYR A 60 -21.18 -11.78 1.52
C TYR A 60 -21.22 -13.28 1.18
N GLY A 61 -21.96 -14.11 1.92
CA GLY A 61 -22.06 -15.55 1.72
C GLY A 61 -20.78 -16.34 2.01
N GLN A 62 -19.72 -15.66 2.44
CA GLN A 62 -18.40 -16.24 2.74
C GLN A 62 -17.59 -15.31 3.63
N ARG A 63 -16.46 -15.81 4.18
CA ARG A 63 -15.59 -14.98 5.02
C ARG A 63 -15.00 -13.82 4.24
N LEU A 64 -15.15 -12.62 4.80
CA LEU A 64 -14.57 -11.38 4.27
C LEU A 64 -13.10 -11.25 4.71
N VAL A 65 -12.22 -10.84 3.81
CA VAL A 65 -10.85 -10.47 4.17
C VAL A 65 -10.85 -9.16 4.97
N ASN A 66 -10.03 -9.12 6.03
CA ASN A 66 -9.87 -7.92 6.85
C ASN A 66 -9.36 -6.75 6.01
N SER A 67 -10.10 -5.65 6.00
CA SER A 67 -9.79 -4.50 5.14
C SER A 67 -8.45 -3.82 5.52
N LEU A 68 -8.04 -3.85 6.79
CA LEU A 68 -6.75 -3.30 7.20
C LEU A 68 -5.57 -4.17 6.73
N PHE A 69 -5.78 -5.49 6.55
CA PHE A 69 -4.81 -6.33 5.86
C PHE A 69 -4.63 -5.86 4.41
N ILE A 70 -5.74 -5.59 3.70
CA ILE A 70 -5.69 -5.10 2.31
C ILE A 70 -5.00 -3.74 2.24
N LEU A 71 -5.27 -2.82 3.16
CA LEU A 71 -4.56 -1.53 3.23
C LEU A 71 -3.04 -1.74 3.40
N GLY A 72 -2.64 -2.63 4.32
CA GLY A 72 -1.24 -2.98 4.55
C GLY A 72 -0.59 -3.60 3.31
N LEU A 73 -1.28 -4.54 2.65
CA LEU A 73 -0.82 -5.18 1.42
C LEU A 73 -0.62 -4.16 0.29
N VAL A 74 -1.64 -3.31 0.05
CA VAL A 74 -1.58 -2.25 -0.97
C VAL A 74 -0.41 -1.31 -0.71
N SER A 75 -0.25 -0.84 0.53
CA SER A 75 0.89 0.02 0.89
C SER A 75 2.23 -0.69 0.73
N GLY A 76 2.33 -1.96 1.13
CA GLY A 76 3.57 -2.75 1.05
C GLY A 76 4.02 -3.02 -0.39
N VAL A 77 3.09 -3.30 -1.31
CA VAL A 77 3.39 -3.52 -2.73
C VAL A 77 4.05 -2.31 -3.38
N THR A 78 3.73 -1.09 -2.92
CA THR A 78 4.27 0.13 -3.53
C THR A 78 5.72 0.43 -3.14
N VAL A 79 6.22 -0.19 -2.07
CA VAL A 79 7.52 0.18 -1.46
C VAL A 79 8.69 0.10 -2.42
N PRO A 80 8.90 -0.97 -3.19
CA PRO A 80 10.10 -1.11 -4.03
C PRO A 80 10.27 0.02 -5.05
N GLU A 81 9.18 0.42 -5.73
CA GLU A 81 9.21 1.40 -6.81
C GLU A 81 9.04 2.84 -6.31
N THR A 82 8.65 3.05 -5.04
CA THR A 82 8.38 4.41 -4.55
C THR A 82 9.25 4.84 -3.39
N THR A 83 9.26 4.09 -2.28
CA THR A 83 9.74 4.59 -0.99
C THR A 83 10.92 3.82 -0.40
N GLN A 84 11.39 2.76 -1.04
CA GLN A 84 12.44 1.91 -0.50
C GLN A 84 13.77 2.68 -0.36
N GLY A 85 14.23 2.85 0.89
CA GLY A 85 15.47 3.54 1.19
C GLY A 85 15.46 5.06 0.98
N THR A 86 14.33 5.64 0.56
CA THR A 86 14.18 7.08 0.27
C THR A 86 13.08 7.76 1.08
N THR A 87 12.33 7.04 1.91
CA THR A 87 11.34 7.60 2.81
C THR A 87 11.89 7.82 4.21
N LEU A 88 11.50 8.92 4.84
CA LEU A 88 11.71 9.19 6.26
C LEU A 88 10.53 8.73 7.12
N GLY A 89 9.34 8.60 6.54
CA GLY A 89 8.18 8.10 7.24
C GLY A 89 6.84 8.31 6.53
N ASN A 90 5.85 7.56 7.02
CA ASN A 90 4.45 7.75 6.67
C ASN A 90 3.86 8.81 7.62
N LEU A 91 3.34 9.90 7.07
CA LEU A 91 2.75 10.99 7.86
C LEU A 91 1.26 10.76 8.16
N GLY A 92 0.66 9.75 7.53
CA GLY A 92 -0.73 9.40 7.75
C GLY A 92 -1.53 9.24 6.47
N PHE A 93 -2.78 8.88 6.64
CA PHE A 93 -3.77 8.76 5.57
C PHE A 93 -4.81 9.85 5.73
N GLU A 94 -5.07 10.60 4.66
CA GLU A 94 -6.14 11.60 4.63
C GLU A 94 -7.49 10.96 4.29
N GLN A 95 -7.46 9.90 3.48
CA GLN A 95 -8.64 9.15 3.10
C GLN A 95 -8.28 7.68 2.92
N ILE A 96 -9.18 6.80 3.37
CA ILE A 96 -9.15 5.36 3.10
C ILE A 96 -10.58 4.93 2.76
N LYS A 97 -10.76 4.25 1.62
CA LYS A 97 -12.02 3.64 1.21
C LYS A 97 -11.80 2.19 0.77
N PHE A 98 -12.80 1.36 1.04
CA PHE A 98 -12.88 -0.04 0.58
C PHE A 98 -14.16 -0.23 -0.23
N PRO A 99 -14.15 0.17 -1.52
CA PRO A 99 -15.38 0.21 -2.33
C PRO A 99 -15.98 -1.17 -2.62
N LYS A 100 -15.14 -2.20 -2.65
CA LYS A 100 -15.55 -3.58 -2.91
C LYS A 100 -14.93 -4.53 -1.89
N PRO A 101 -15.64 -5.61 -1.50
CA PRO A 101 -15.08 -6.64 -0.62
C PRO A 101 -13.97 -7.43 -1.29
N VAL A 102 -13.05 -7.95 -0.47
CA VAL A 102 -12.02 -8.90 -0.89
C VAL A 102 -12.28 -10.25 -0.23
N PHE A 103 -12.11 -11.31 -0.99
CA PHE A 103 -12.28 -12.69 -0.54
C PHE A 103 -10.99 -13.49 -0.68
N HIS A 104 -10.90 -14.61 0.02
CA HIS A 104 -9.81 -15.56 -0.16
C HIS A 104 -9.77 -16.03 -1.63
N GLY A 105 -8.58 -16.03 -2.22
CA GLY A 105 -8.37 -16.32 -3.65
C GLY A 105 -8.39 -15.10 -4.57
N ASP A 106 -8.84 -13.93 -4.11
CA ASP A 106 -8.69 -12.70 -4.90
C ASP A 106 -7.21 -12.34 -5.07
N THR A 107 -6.83 -11.91 -6.25
CA THR A 107 -5.47 -11.47 -6.58
C THR A 107 -5.44 -9.97 -6.74
N ILE A 108 -4.64 -9.32 -5.90
CA ILE A 108 -4.54 -7.86 -5.84
C ILE A 108 -3.28 -7.41 -6.57
N HIS A 109 -3.42 -6.40 -7.41
CA HIS A 109 -2.34 -5.57 -7.94
C HIS A 109 -2.56 -4.11 -7.55
N VAL A 110 -1.54 -3.29 -7.71
CA VAL A 110 -1.56 -1.92 -7.18
C VAL A 110 -1.12 -0.93 -8.24
N ARG A 111 -1.81 0.20 -8.28
CA ARG A 111 -1.44 1.41 -9.02
C ARG A 111 -1.26 2.55 -8.03
N THR A 112 -0.23 3.36 -8.23
CA THR A 112 -0.01 4.60 -7.46
C THR A 112 -0.12 5.80 -8.38
N GLU A 113 -0.86 6.82 -7.94
CA GLU A 113 -0.94 8.13 -8.58
C GLU A 113 -0.27 9.16 -7.66
N ILE A 114 0.60 10.00 -8.18
CA ILE A 114 1.17 11.14 -7.45
C ILE A 114 0.22 12.31 -7.55
N VAL A 115 -0.43 12.64 -6.43
CA VAL A 115 -1.47 13.69 -6.42
C VAL A 115 -0.85 15.07 -6.30
N SER A 116 0.12 15.22 -5.40
CA SER A 116 0.83 16.49 -5.19
C SER A 116 2.16 16.27 -4.49
N LYS A 117 3.04 17.28 -4.57
CA LYS A 117 4.25 17.34 -3.76
C LYS A 117 4.49 18.75 -3.26
N ARG A 118 5.17 18.87 -2.13
CA ARG A 118 5.62 20.15 -1.58
C ARG A 118 6.86 19.98 -0.71
N GLU A 119 7.65 21.01 -0.61
CA GLU A 119 8.77 21.09 0.34
C GLU A 119 8.31 20.89 1.78
N SER A 120 9.15 20.29 2.61
CA SER A 120 8.95 20.28 4.04
C SER A 120 9.17 21.67 4.63
N LYS A 121 8.27 22.11 5.52
CA LYS A 121 8.41 23.40 6.21
C LYS A 121 9.39 23.34 7.39
N SER A 122 9.64 22.15 7.91
CA SER A 122 10.48 21.93 9.11
C SER A 122 11.84 21.34 8.80
N ARG A 123 12.07 20.91 7.55
CA ARG A 123 13.31 20.26 7.13
C ARG A 123 13.69 20.73 5.72
N ASN A 124 14.99 20.93 5.47
CA ASN A 124 15.53 21.31 4.16
C ASN A 124 15.95 20.13 3.29
N ASP A 125 16.05 18.92 3.88
CA ASP A 125 16.53 17.68 3.28
C ASP A 125 15.39 16.73 2.80
N SER A 126 14.15 17.22 2.84
CA SER A 126 12.98 16.38 2.53
C SER A 126 11.79 17.18 2.03
N GLY A 127 10.84 16.49 1.43
CA GLY A 127 9.56 17.02 1.02
C GLY A 127 8.43 16.03 1.28
N ILE A 128 7.21 16.49 1.15
CA ILE A 128 6.00 15.69 1.34
C ILE A 128 5.41 15.38 -0.03
N VAL A 129 5.15 14.11 -0.26
CA VAL A 129 4.49 13.60 -1.47
C VAL A 129 3.15 13.00 -1.08
N MET A 130 2.10 13.37 -1.79
CA MET A 130 0.77 12.79 -1.66
C MET A 130 0.59 11.68 -2.69
N PHE A 131 0.50 10.46 -2.17
CA PHE A 131 0.28 9.24 -2.95
C PHE A 131 -1.19 8.83 -2.86
N ARG A 132 -1.81 8.52 -3.99
CA ARG A 132 -3.07 7.77 -4.03
C ARG A 132 -2.76 6.35 -4.47
N HIS A 133 -2.94 5.39 -3.58
CA HIS A 133 -2.72 3.98 -3.86
C HIS A 133 -4.07 3.30 -4.14
N LEU A 134 -4.19 2.67 -5.30
CA LEU A 134 -5.35 1.91 -5.72
C LEU A 134 -5.02 0.42 -5.69
N GLY A 135 -5.63 -0.32 -4.77
CA GLY A 135 -5.64 -1.78 -4.79
C GLY A 135 -6.76 -2.27 -5.70
N ILE A 136 -6.43 -3.10 -6.67
CA ILE A 136 -7.33 -3.53 -7.74
C ILE A 136 -7.31 -5.06 -7.79
N ASN A 137 -8.48 -5.71 -7.85
CA ASN A 137 -8.59 -7.16 -7.93
C ASN A 137 -8.50 -7.67 -9.39
N GLN A 138 -8.56 -8.98 -9.58
CA GLN A 138 -8.50 -9.63 -10.90
C GLN A 138 -9.72 -9.36 -11.81
N ARG A 139 -10.75 -8.69 -11.30
CA ARG A 139 -11.95 -8.27 -12.05
C ARG A 139 -11.90 -6.77 -12.39
N ASP A 140 -10.74 -6.14 -12.25
CA ASP A 140 -10.52 -4.68 -12.42
C ASP A 140 -11.38 -3.81 -11.48
N GLU A 141 -11.78 -4.36 -10.34
CA GLU A 141 -12.52 -3.61 -9.32
C GLU A 141 -11.58 -2.99 -8.29
N ILE A 142 -11.78 -1.71 -7.97
CA ILE A 142 -11.04 -1.04 -6.88
C ILE A 142 -11.55 -1.59 -5.55
N VAL A 143 -10.66 -2.21 -4.79
CA VAL A 143 -10.93 -2.79 -3.47
C VAL A 143 -10.34 -1.98 -2.32
N CYS A 144 -9.37 -1.12 -2.62
CA CYS A 144 -8.78 -0.17 -1.68
C CYS A 144 -8.41 1.12 -2.43
N ASP A 145 -8.79 2.27 -1.90
CA ASP A 145 -8.40 3.60 -2.38
C ASP A 145 -7.89 4.39 -1.18
N ALA A 146 -6.59 4.60 -1.12
CA ALA A 146 -5.92 5.20 0.02
C ALA A 146 -5.08 6.41 -0.39
N LEU A 147 -5.43 7.58 0.15
CA LEU A 147 -4.67 8.82 -0.01
C LEU A 147 -3.73 8.98 1.18
N ARG A 148 -2.43 8.98 0.94
CA ARG A 148 -1.37 8.94 1.95
C ARG A 148 -0.33 10.03 1.74
N ALA A 149 0.11 10.67 2.84
CA ALA A 149 1.25 11.58 2.85
C ALA A 149 2.53 10.84 3.25
N GLY A 150 3.54 10.89 2.41
CA GLY A 150 4.88 10.35 2.70
C GLY A 150 5.92 11.47 2.82
N LEU A 151 6.78 11.40 3.84
CA LEU A 151 7.94 12.27 3.98
C LEU A 151 9.11 11.64 3.23
N MET A 152 9.48 12.24 2.09
CA MET A 152 10.48 11.71 1.16
C MET A 152 11.79 12.48 1.27
N MET A 153 12.90 11.75 1.26
CA MET A 153 14.23 12.34 1.24
C MET A 153 14.48 13.07 -0.08
N LYS A 154 15.17 14.20 -0.02
CA LYS A 154 15.80 14.78 -1.19
C LYS A 154 17.06 14.00 -1.55
N ARG A 155 17.45 14.07 -2.81
CA ARG A 155 18.69 13.47 -3.29
C ARG A 155 19.87 14.08 -2.52
N PRO A 156 20.77 13.26 -1.95
CA PRO A 156 21.97 13.77 -1.29
C PRO A 156 22.78 14.65 -2.26
N VAL A 157 23.18 15.84 -1.80
CA VAL A 157 24.13 16.67 -2.56
C VAL A 157 25.48 15.99 -2.43
N GLU A 158 26.09 15.59 -3.55
CA GLU A 158 27.47 15.12 -3.53
C GLU A 158 28.35 16.24 -2.94
N GLN A 159 28.98 15.94 -1.80
CA GLN A 159 29.99 16.84 -1.26
C GLN A 159 31.21 16.73 -2.18
N ALA A 160 31.50 17.81 -2.88
CA ALA A 160 32.69 17.96 -3.74
C ALA A 160 33.99 17.88 -2.90
#